data_9f8dcf4bc63e28631c2c867a2e2c5757
#
_entry.id   9f8dcf4bc63e28631c2c867a2e2c5757
#
_cell.length_a   1.000
_cell.length_b   1.000
_cell.length_c   1.000
_cell.angle_alpha   90.00
_cell.angle_beta   90.00
_cell.angle_gamma   90.00
#
_symmetry.space_group_name_H-M   'P 1'
#
loop_
_entity.id
_entity.type
_entity.pdbx_description
1 polymer ?
#
loop_
_entity_poly.entity_id
_entity_poly.type
_entity_poly.pdbx_seq_one_letter_code
_entity_poly.pdbx_strand_id
1 'polypeptide(L)'
;MAKMKTMDGNTATTHSAYAMSETAAIYPITPSSTMGELADAWAAKGLKNIFGQTVTVRQLQSEAGAAGATHGTLAGGALGTTFTASQGLLLMIPNMFKISGEQLPGVFHVSARAVATHALSIFGDHSDVMSCRQTGFGMLFSASVQEAMDMALAAHLAAIESSLPFIHSFDGFRTSHEIQKIEVIDYEDMKKLVNFDKIREFRAKSMNPEHPNVRGTAQNPDIFFQNREAINTYYEKLPEIVADSLRKVSDLTGREYNLFDYVGHPEAEHVIVSMGSSCETIEEVLDNKPDEKVGLVKVRLYRPFVTEAFLGALPKSVKTISVLDRTKEPGALGE
;
A
#
# COMPACT_ATOMS: atom_id res chain seq x y z
N MET A 1 -24.06 7.02 13.81
CA MET A 1 -24.10 5.70 13.16
C MET A 1 -23.13 5.72 12.02
N ALA A 2 -22.31 4.69 11.92
CA ALA A 2 -21.37 4.55 10.81
C ALA A 2 -22.10 4.54 9.46
N LYS A 3 -21.53 5.20 8.47
CA LYS A 3 -22.13 5.32 7.13
C LYS A 3 -21.78 4.08 6.30
N MET A 4 -22.73 3.18 6.16
CA MET A 4 -22.57 1.97 5.35
C MET A 4 -22.83 2.27 3.87
N LYS A 5 -21.95 1.73 2.99
CA LYS A 5 -22.15 1.75 1.53
C LYS A 5 -21.72 0.41 0.92
N THR A 6 -22.38 0.04 -0.16
CA THR A 6 -22.00 -1.11 -0.99
C THR A 6 -21.06 -0.62 -2.09
N MET A 7 -19.87 -1.19 -2.17
CA MET A 7 -18.85 -0.83 -3.16
C MET A 7 -17.83 -1.95 -3.35
N ASP A 8 -17.02 -1.83 -4.39
CA ASP A 8 -15.89 -2.73 -4.64
C ASP A 8 -14.57 -2.21 -4.03
N GLY A 9 -13.53 -3.05 -4.04
CA GLY A 9 -12.22 -2.71 -3.49
C GLY A 9 -11.53 -1.55 -4.21
N ASN A 10 -11.69 -1.42 -5.51
CA ASN A 10 -11.17 -0.27 -6.26
C ASN A 10 -11.82 1.03 -5.80
N THR A 11 -13.15 1.03 -5.64
CA THR A 11 -13.90 2.20 -5.14
C THR A 11 -13.51 2.54 -3.70
N ALA A 12 -13.38 1.53 -2.84
CA ALA A 12 -12.98 1.67 -1.45
C ALA A 12 -11.57 2.30 -1.33
N THR A 13 -10.62 1.77 -2.08
CA THR A 13 -9.24 2.30 -2.15
C THR A 13 -9.23 3.74 -2.68
N THR A 14 -9.94 4.00 -3.78
CA THR A 14 -9.99 5.33 -4.38
C THR A 14 -10.54 6.37 -3.42
N HIS A 15 -11.50 5.99 -2.57
CA HIS A 15 -12.06 6.90 -1.58
C HIS A 15 -10.98 7.46 -0.64
N SER A 16 -10.15 6.60 -0.05
CA SER A 16 -9.04 7.03 0.81
C SER A 16 -7.92 7.71 0.03
N ALA A 17 -7.54 7.17 -1.12
CA ALA A 17 -6.48 7.73 -1.96
C ALA A 17 -6.82 9.15 -2.45
N TYR A 18 -8.04 9.38 -2.90
CA TYR A 18 -8.51 10.70 -3.34
C TYR A 18 -8.53 11.70 -2.18
N ALA A 19 -9.00 11.27 -1.01
CA ALA A 19 -9.02 12.11 0.19
C ALA A 19 -7.62 12.61 0.56
N MET A 20 -6.62 11.73 0.46
CA MET A 20 -5.26 11.93 0.97
C MET A 20 -4.28 12.51 -0.07
N SER A 21 -4.72 12.73 -1.32
CA SER A 21 -3.84 13.16 -2.41
C SER A 21 -4.25 14.52 -2.99
N GLU A 22 -3.26 15.28 -3.46
CA GLU A 22 -3.45 16.54 -4.20
C GLU A 22 -3.41 16.29 -5.72
N THR A 23 -2.69 15.25 -6.14
CA THR A 23 -2.58 14.86 -7.55
C THR A 23 -2.69 13.34 -7.70
N ALA A 24 -3.21 12.91 -8.86
CA ALA A 24 -3.17 11.53 -9.30
C ALA A 24 -2.69 11.47 -10.76
N ALA A 25 -1.57 10.79 -10.99
CA ALA A 25 -1.08 10.52 -12.32
C ALA A 25 -1.46 9.10 -12.71
N ILE A 26 -2.23 8.94 -13.80
CA ILE A 26 -2.85 7.67 -14.16
C ILE A 26 -2.48 7.21 -15.56
N TYR A 27 -2.43 5.90 -15.74
CA TYR A 27 -2.54 5.22 -17.01
C TYR A 27 -3.31 3.92 -16.78
N PRO A 28 -4.57 3.83 -17.26
CA PRO A 28 -5.47 2.74 -16.90
C PRO A 28 -4.95 1.36 -17.33
N ILE A 29 -4.95 0.42 -16.40
CA ILE A 29 -4.63 -0.99 -16.63
C ILE A 29 -5.56 -1.87 -15.79
N THR A 30 -6.14 -2.93 -16.41
CA THR A 30 -6.96 -3.92 -15.71
C THR A 30 -6.14 -4.71 -14.69
N PRO A 31 -6.61 -4.92 -13.44
CA PRO A 31 -7.92 -4.58 -12.89
C PRO A 31 -7.99 -3.26 -12.12
N SER A 32 -6.98 -2.39 -12.18
CA SER A 32 -6.90 -1.13 -11.43
C SER A 32 -7.56 0.07 -12.13
N SER A 33 -7.99 -0.06 -13.38
CA SER A 33 -8.51 1.04 -14.21
C SER A 33 -9.59 1.86 -13.50
N THR A 34 -10.53 1.19 -12.83
CA THR A 34 -11.64 1.83 -12.12
C THR A 34 -11.19 2.86 -11.09
N MET A 35 -10.04 2.65 -10.42
CA MET A 35 -9.52 3.63 -9.47
C MET A 35 -9.19 4.97 -10.13
N GLY A 36 -8.48 4.92 -11.27
CA GLY A 36 -8.15 6.11 -12.04
C GLY A 36 -9.38 6.80 -12.61
N GLU A 37 -10.31 6.03 -13.17
CA GLU A 37 -11.56 6.53 -13.74
C GLU A 37 -12.45 7.21 -12.70
N LEU A 38 -12.55 6.64 -11.49
CA LEU A 38 -13.29 7.23 -10.38
C LEU A 38 -12.63 8.53 -9.89
N ALA A 39 -11.31 8.52 -9.74
CA ALA A 39 -10.59 9.71 -9.32
C ALA A 39 -10.80 10.88 -10.32
N ASP A 40 -10.75 10.59 -11.63
CA ASP A 40 -11.03 11.58 -12.68
C ASP A 40 -12.48 12.06 -12.65
N ALA A 41 -13.42 11.13 -12.54
CA ALA A 41 -14.87 11.46 -12.47
C ALA A 41 -15.20 12.31 -11.22
N TRP A 42 -14.58 12.03 -10.07
CA TRP A 42 -14.79 12.81 -8.85
C TRP A 42 -14.14 14.18 -8.94
N ALA A 43 -12.97 14.27 -9.54
CA ALA A 43 -12.29 15.55 -9.81
C ALA A 43 -13.12 16.42 -10.77
N ALA A 44 -13.65 15.83 -11.85
CA ALA A 44 -14.53 16.54 -12.81
C ALA A 44 -15.82 17.07 -12.15
N LYS A 45 -16.33 16.37 -11.11
CA LYS A 45 -17.48 16.81 -10.31
C LYS A 45 -17.12 17.83 -9.23
N GLY A 46 -15.84 18.19 -9.08
CA GLY A 46 -15.39 19.18 -8.11
C GLY A 46 -15.32 18.64 -6.66
N LEU A 47 -15.32 17.31 -6.44
CA LEU A 47 -15.16 16.73 -5.12
C LEU A 47 -13.87 17.27 -4.48
N LYS A 48 -13.96 17.68 -3.21
CA LYS A 48 -12.80 18.19 -2.46
C LYS A 48 -12.16 17.07 -1.66
N ASN A 49 -10.82 17.04 -1.67
CA ASN A 49 -10.01 16.23 -0.77
C ASN A 49 -9.97 16.83 0.64
N ILE A 50 -9.24 16.21 1.57
CA ILE A 50 -9.11 16.70 2.95
C ILE A 50 -8.39 18.06 3.06
N PHE A 51 -7.69 18.48 2.02
CA PHE A 51 -7.01 19.79 1.93
C PHE A 51 -7.91 20.91 1.38
N GLY A 52 -9.18 20.60 1.05
CA GLY A 52 -10.14 21.53 0.46
C GLY A 52 -9.92 21.80 -1.03
N GLN A 53 -9.11 20.99 -1.70
CA GLN A 53 -8.76 21.12 -3.11
C GLN A 53 -9.43 20.02 -3.94
N THR A 54 -9.69 20.27 -5.21
CA THR A 54 -10.00 19.21 -6.18
C THR A 54 -8.69 18.54 -6.59
N VAL A 55 -8.64 17.22 -6.55
CA VAL A 55 -7.45 16.47 -6.97
C VAL A 55 -7.15 16.74 -8.45
N THR A 56 -5.90 17.08 -8.77
CA THR A 56 -5.47 17.23 -10.15
C THR A 56 -5.16 15.86 -10.74
N VAL A 57 -6.08 15.33 -11.55
CA VAL A 57 -5.89 14.05 -12.24
C VAL A 57 -5.30 14.28 -13.62
N ARG A 58 -4.26 13.52 -13.99
CA ARG A 58 -3.64 13.56 -15.31
C ARG A 58 -3.43 12.16 -15.84
N GLN A 59 -3.98 11.87 -17.01
CA GLN A 59 -3.69 10.66 -17.74
C GLN A 59 -2.43 10.88 -18.60
N LEU A 60 -1.48 9.96 -18.49
CA LEU A 60 -0.22 9.97 -19.22
C LEU A 60 -0.27 8.99 -20.39
N GLN A 61 0.82 8.84 -21.10
CA GLN A 61 0.94 7.97 -22.27
C GLN A 61 1.45 6.54 -21.93
N SER A 62 1.87 6.34 -20.68
CA SER A 62 2.32 5.03 -20.16
C SER A 62 2.43 5.07 -18.64
N GLU A 63 2.53 3.91 -18.01
CA GLU A 63 2.76 3.81 -16.56
C GLU A 63 4.11 4.41 -16.16
N ALA A 64 5.15 4.28 -16.99
CA ALA A 64 6.43 4.95 -16.75
C ALA A 64 6.26 6.48 -16.73
N GLY A 65 5.43 7.02 -17.62
CA GLY A 65 5.05 8.44 -17.62
C GLY A 65 4.27 8.83 -16.37
N ALA A 66 3.32 7.99 -15.94
CA ALA A 66 2.56 8.21 -14.70
C ALA A 66 3.47 8.23 -13.47
N ALA A 67 4.41 7.28 -13.37
CA ALA A 67 5.39 7.26 -12.28
C ALA A 67 6.32 8.49 -12.32
N GLY A 68 6.77 8.92 -13.51
CA GLY A 68 7.57 10.11 -13.68
C GLY A 68 6.82 11.39 -13.27
N ALA A 69 5.53 11.51 -13.62
CA ALA A 69 4.68 12.61 -13.22
C ALA A 69 4.44 12.61 -11.70
N THR A 70 4.20 11.45 -11.10
CA THR A 70 4.07 11.30 -9.64
C THR A 70 5.38 11.71 -8.94
N HIS A 71 6.54 11.25 -9.44
CA HIS A 71 7.85 11.66 -8.92
C HIS A 71 8.03 13.19 -8.98
N GLY A 72 7.76 13.82 -10.14
CA GLY A 72 7.85 15.25 -10.30
C GLY A 72 6.91 16.03 -9.38
N THR A 73 5.69 15.54 -9.19
CA THR A 73 4.71 16.11 -8.26
C THR A 73 5.20 16.08 -6.81
N LEU A 74 5.68 14.92 -6.36
CA LEU A 74 6.24 14.76 -5.02
C LEU A 74 7.49 15.64 -4.82
N ALA A 75 8.39 15.69 -5.80
CA ALA A 75 9.56 16.55 -5.74
C ALA A 75 9.17 18.05 -5.69
N GLY A 76 8.04 18.41 -6.29
CA GLY A 76 7.44 19.75 -6.21
C GLY A 76 6.69 20.05 -4.92
N GLY A 77 6.59 19.09 -4.00
CA GLY A 77 5.98 19.27 -2.67
C GLY A 77 4.48 19.04 -2.59
N ALA A 78 3.86 18.45 -3.62
CA ALA A 78 2.47 18.04 -3.56
C ALA A 78 2.37 16.52 -3.30
N LEU A 79 1.37 16.12 -2.52
CA LEU A 79 1.11 14.70 -2.24
C LEU A 79 0.47 14.05 -3.47
N GLY A 80 1.19 13.06 -4.03
CA GLY A 80 0.81 12.40 -5.27
C GLY A 80 0.57 10.90 -5.12
N THR A 81 -0.36 10.38 -5.91
CA THR A 81 -0.68 8.95 -5.98
C THR A 81 -0.78 8.47 -7.42
N THR A 82 -0.75 7.15 -7.60
CA THR A 82 -1.03 6.46 -8.86
C THR A 82 -1.70 5.11 -8.62
N PHE A 83 -2.36 4.60 -9.65
CA PHE A 83 -3.09 3.34 -9.62
C PHE A 83 -2.60 2.46 -10.76
N THR A 84 -2.21 1.22 -10.46
CA THR A 84 -1.58 0.35 -11.45
C THR A 84 -1.72 -1.13 -11.11
N ALA A 85 -1.20 -1.99 -11.98
CA ALA A 85 -1.13 -3.44 -11.84
C ALA A 85 -0.08 -4.04 -12.78
N SER A 86 0.41 -5.25 -12.49
CA SER A 86 1.14 -6.10 -13.43
C SER A 86 2.31 -5.40 -14.14
N GLN A 87 2.40 -5.53 -15.49
CA GLN A 87 3.45 -4.87 -16.29
C GLN A 87 3.50 -3.35 -16.07
N GLY A 88 2.37 -2.72 -15.80
CA GLY A 88 2.31 -1.30 -15.50
C GLY A 88 3.14 -0.95 -14.28
N LEU A 89 3.03 -1.73 -13.20
CA LEU A 89 3.84 -1.55 -12.00
C LEU A 89 5.33 -1.78 -12.30
N LEU A 90 5.67 -2.80 -13.12
CA LEU A 90 7.06 -3.08 -13.50
C LEU A 90 7.68 -1.93 -14.30
N LEU A 91 6.91 -1.25 -15.15
CA LEU A 91 7.37 -0.05 -15.88
C LEU A 91 7.65 1.14 -14.95
N MET A 92 7.10 1.14 -13.74
CA MET A 92 7.32 2.20 -12.75
C MET A 92 8.61 2.00 -11.92
N ILE A 93 9.21 0.80 -11.91
CA ILE A 93 10.34 0.43 -11.05
C ILE A 93 11.49 1.44 -11.06
N PRO A 94 11.99 1.94 -12.20
CA PRO A 94 13.06 2.94 -12.21
C PRO A 94 12.72 4.20 -11.42
N ASN A 95 11.48 4.69 -11.55
CA ASN A 95 11.01 5.85 -10.79
C ASN A 95 10.76 5.51 -9.30
N MET A 96 10.35 4.29 -8.99
CA MET A 96 10.18 3.86 -7.60
C MET A 96 11.49 3.91 -6.83
N PHE A 97 12.60 3.44 -7.40
CA PHE A 97 13.94 3.60 -6.80
C PHE A 97 14.30 5.07 -6.56
N LYS A 98 13.91 5.96 -7.47
CA LYS A 98 14.13 7.41 -7.31
C LYS A 98 13.29 7.98 -6.17
N ILE A 99 11.99 7.69 -6.16
CA ILE A 99 11.05 8.18 -5.16
C ILE A 99 11.47 7.76 -3.75
N SER A 100 11.86 6.48 -3.57
CA SER A 100 12.32 5.97 -2.27
C SER A 100 13.68 6.56 -1.87
N GLY A 101 14.64 6.63 -2.80
CA GLY A 101 15.97 7.19 -2.56
C GLY A 101 15.95 8.68 -2.25
N GLU A 102 14.95 9.41 -2.75
CA GLU A 102 14.74 10.83 -2.47
C GLU A 102 13.80 11.08 -1.26
N GLN A 103 13.33 10.03 -0.60
CA GLN A 103 12.47 10.09 0.58
C GLN A 103 11.19 10.90 0.33
N LEU A 104 10.44 10.51 -0.69
CA LEU A 104 9.22 11.19 -1.12
C LEU A 104 7.99 10.37 -0.74
N PRO A 105 7.02 10.94 0.01
CA PRO A 105 5.89 10.22 0.61
C PRO A 105 4.76 9.94 -0.39
N GLY A 106 5.05 9.23 -1.48
CA GLY A 106 4.05 8.80 -2.47
C GLY A 106 3.41 7.45 -2.11
N VAL A 107 2.16 7.26 -2.46
CA VAL A 107 1.47 5.97 -2.31
C VAL A 107 1.00 5.46 -3.66
N PHE A 108 1.43 4.24 -4.01
CA PHE A 108 1.02 3.53 -5.21
C PHE A 108 0.00 2.47 -4.82
N HIS A 109 -1.21 2.55 -5.36
CA HIS A 109 -2.26 1.57 -5.10
C HIS A 109 -2.27 0.54 -6.22
N VAL A 110 -2.16 -0.72 -5.84
CA VAL A 110 -1.97 -1.83 -6.78
C VAL A 110 -3.06 -2.89 -6.60
N SER A 111 -3.90 -3.07 -7.63
CA SER A 111 -4.75 -4.26 -7.74
C SER A 111 -3.89 -5.38 -8.32
N ALA A 112 -3.22 -6.14 -7.47
CA ALA A 112 -2.19 -7.10 -7.85
C ALA A 112 -2.67 -8.10 -8.90
N ARG A 113 -1.91 -8.24 -9.99
CA ARG A 113 -2.23 -9.05 -11.15
C ARG A 113 -1.00 -9.80 -11.66
N ALA A 114 -1.20 -11.03 -12.14
CA ALA A 114 -0.15 -11.81 -12.78
C ALA A 114 0.62 -11.00 -13.83
N VAL A 115 1.94 -11.11 -13.78
CA VAL A 115 2.81 -10.58 -14.84
C VAL A 115 2.71 -11.51 -16.04
N ALA A 116 2.48 -10.96 -17.23
CA ALA A 116 2.43 -11.75 -18.46
C ALA A 116 3.79 -12.41 -18.74
N THR A 117 3.76 -13.72 -18.99
CA THR A 117 4.93 -14.54 -19.32
C THR A 117 4.66 -15.31 -20.61
N HIS A 118 4.41 -16.61 -20.54
CA HIS A 118 4.01 -17.43 -21.70
C HIS A 118 2.60 -17.10 -22.19
N ALA A 119 1.76 -16.54 -21.32
CA ALA A 119 0.41 -16.07 -21.62
C ALA A 119 0.05 -14.87 -20.74
N LEU A 120 -0.99 -14.15 -21.10
CA LEU A 120 -1.60 -13.11 -20.30
C LEU A 120 -2.62 -13.74 -19.34
N SER A 121 -2.56 -13.41 -18.05
CA SER A 121 -3.64 -13.60 -17.09
C SER A 121 -3.97 -12.27 -16.44
N ILE A 122 -5.25 -11.93 -16.36
CA ILE A 122 -5.70 -10.68 -15.73
C ILE A 122 -6.10 -10.86 -14.26
N PHE A 123 -6.08 -12.11 -13.76
CA PHE A 123 -6.48 -12.42 -12.39
C PHE A 123 -5.39 -12.13 -11.35
N GLY A 124 -5.83 -12.08 -10.09
CA GLY A 124 -4.98 -11.77 -8.93
C GLY A 124 -3.80 -12.73 -8.77
N ASP A 125 -2.64 -12.14 -8.61
CA ASP A 125 -1.35 -12.79 -8.40
C ASP A 125 -0.38 -11.72 -7.88
N HIS A 126 0.58 -12.10 -7.04
CA HIS A 126 1.49 -11.14 -6.41
C HIS A 126 2.84 -10.98 -7.13
N SER A 127 3.03 -11.58 -8.31
CA SER A 127 4.30 -11.50 -9.05
C SER A 127 4.71 -10.06 -9.41
N ASP A 128 3.74 -9.17 -9.63
CA ASP A 128 3.99 -7.76 -9.89
C ASP A 128 4.55 -7.03 -8.66
N VAL A 129 3.88 -7.12 -7.52
CA VAL A 129 4.31 -6.46 -6.27
C VAL A 129 5.59 -7.08 -5.72
N MET A 130 5.77 -8.40 -5.84
CA MET A 130 7.00 -9.07 -5.42
C MET A 130 8.21 -8.64 -6.27
N SER A 131 8.02 -8.33 -7.55
CA SER A 131 9.07 -7.76 -8.40
C SER A 131 9.54 -6.38 -7.93
N CYS A 132 8.71 -5.68 -7.16
CA CYS A 132 8.99 -4.34 -6.63
C CYS A 132 9.56 -4.35 -5.20
N ARG A 133 9.70 -5.49 -4.54
CA ARG A 133 10.13 -5.62 -3.13
C ARG A 133 11.49 -5.00 -2.81
N GLN A 134 12.32 -4.74 -3.83
CA GLN A 134 13.66 -4.17 -3.69
C GLN A 134 13.71 -2.65 -3.91
N THR A 135 12.58 -2.02 -4.26
CA THR A 135 12.55 -0.60 -4.65
C THR A 135 12.65 0.37 -3.47
N GLY A 136 12.54 -0.13 -2.23
CA GLY A 136 12.55 0.70 -1.03
C GLY A 136 11.17 1.24 -0.64
N PHE A 137 10.09 0.83 -1.31
CA PHE A 137 8.73 1.13 -0.88
C PHE A 137 8.34 0.27 0.33
N GLY A 138 7.66 0.87 1.31
CA GLY A 138 6.89 0.10 2.28
C GLY A 138 5.78 -0.68 1.55
N MET A 139 5.50 -1.91 1.97
CA MET A 139 4.50 -2.75 1.29
C MET A 139 3.43 -3.19 2.29
N LEU A 140 2.21 -2.69 2.10
CA LEU A 140 1.05 -2.95 2.95
C LEU A 140 -0.05 -3.64 2.14
N PHE A 141 -0.60 -4.74 2.69
CA PHE A 141 -1.58 -5.59 2.01
C PHE A 141 -2.95 -5.57 2.69
N SER A 142 -4.00 -5.60 1.87
CA SER A 142 -5.41 -5.72 2.29
C SER A 142 -5.96 -7.08 1.87
N ALA A 143 -6.79 -7.67 2.73
CA ALA A 143 -7.47 -8.95 2.44
C ALA A 143 -8.89 -8.74 1.89
N SER A 144 -9.60 -7.70 2.31
CA SER A 144 -11.01 -7.45 2.00
C SER A 144 -11.27 -6.07 1.41
N VAL A 145 -12.50 -5.83 0.97
CA VAL A 145 -12.95 -4.52 0.48
C VAL A 145 -12.94 -3.47 1.61
N GLN A 146 -13.29 -3.86 2.85
CA GLN A 146 -13.19 -2.96 3.99
C GLN A 146 -11.73 -2.59 4.26
N GLU A 147 -10.87 -3.59 4.29
CA GLU A 147 -9.44 -3.38 4.50
C GLU A 147 -8.81 -2.55 3.38
N ALA A 148 -9.29 -2.65 2.14
CA ALA A 148 -8.79 -1.85 1.03
C ALA A 148 -8.96 -0.34 1.27
N MET A 149 -10.06 0.08 1.92
CA MET A 149 -10.24 1.48 2.35
C MET A 149 -9.30 1.85 3.51
N ASP A 150 -9.28 1.00 4.54
CA ASP A 150 -8.61 1.27 5.81
C ASP A 150 -7.08 1.25 5.65
N MET A 151 -6.54 0.25 4.94
CA MET A 151 -5.10 0.15 4.67
C MET A 151 -4.62 1.22 3.68
N ALA A 152 -5.46 1.65 2.72
CA ALA A 152 -5.13 2.80 1.88
C ALA A 152 -4.90 4.06 2.72
N LEU A 153 -5.79 4.33 3.70
CA LEU A 153 -5.61 5.44 4.63
C LEU A 153 -4.33 5.27 5.46
N ALA A 154 -4.13 4.08 6.05
CA ALA A 154 -2.93 3.79 6.86
C ALA A 154 -1.63 3.98 6.06
N ALA A 155 -1.59 3.56 4.78
CA ALA A 155 -0.43 3.73 3.90
C ALA A 155 -0.10 5.21 3.66
N HIS A 156 -1.11 6.06 3.45
CA HIS A 156 -0.90 7.50 3.30
C HIS A 156 -0.43 8.16 4.60
N LEU A 157 -1.01 7.79 5.76
CA LEU A 157 -0.56 8.28 7.06
C LEU A 157 0.90 7.90 7.34
N ALA A 158 1.25 6.63 7.09
CA ALA A 158 2.60 6.13 7.27
C ALA A 158 3.60 6.79 6.32
N ALA A 159 3.22 7.01 5.05
CA ALA A 159 4.07 7.69 4.07
C ALA A 159 4.39 9.12 4.49
N ILE A 160 3.37 9.88 4.91
CA ILE A 160 3.54 11.27 5.39
C ILE A 160 4.45 11.31 6.62
N GLU A 161 4.22 10.43 7.59
CA GLU A 161 4.97 10.42 8.84
C GLU A 161 6.42 9.99 8.66
N SER A 162 6.66 8.97 7.83
CA SER A 162 8.00 8.41 7.61
C SER A 162 8.83 9.14 6.55
N SER A 163 8.20 9.94 5.68
CA SER A 163 8.80 10.45 4.43
C SER A 163 9.26 9.34 3.47
N LEU A 164 8.67 8.14 3.56
CA LEU A 164 8.95 7.01 2.68
C LEU A 164 7.72 6.66 1.84
N PRO A 165 7.91 6.21 0.60
CA PRO A 165 6.79 5.80 -0.24
C PRO A 165 6.25 4.41 0.11
N PHE A 166 4.98 4.17 -0.25
CA PHE A 166 4.30 2.89 -0.01
C PHE A 166 3.69 2.32 -1.29
N ILE A 167 3.72 0.99 -1.39
CA ILE A 167 2.75 0.20 -2.14
C ILE A 167 1.65 -0.19 -1.16
N HIS A 168 0.41 0.17 -1.45
CA HIS A 168 -0.77 -0.44 -0.88
C HIS A 168 -1.34 -1.41 -1.91
N SER A 169 -1.42 -2.68 -1.58
CA SER A 169 -1.83 -3.74 -2.51
C SER A 169 -3.00 -4.56 -2.00
N PHE A 170 -3.82 -5.03 -2.91
CA PHE A 170 -4.92 -5.97 -2.73
C PHE A 170 -5.10 -6.80 -3.99
N ASP A 171 -5.74 -7.95 -3.88
CA ASP A 171 -5.85 -8.87 -5.00
C ASP A 171 -6.76 -8.37 -6.12
N GLY A 172 -6.24 -8.41 -7.34
CA GLY A 172 -6.99 -8.14 -8.55
C GLY A 172 -8.15 -9.12 -8.72
N PHE A 173 -9.31 -8.64 -9.13
CA PHE A 173 -10.61 -9.28 -9.24
C PHE A 173 -11.18 -9.79 -7.91
N ARG A 174 -10.42 -10.51 -7.09
CA ARG A 174 -10.91 -11.05 -5.81
C ARG A 174 -11.32 -9.97 -4.82
N THR A 175 -10.48 -8.96 -4.62
CA THR A 175 -10.81 -7.81 -3.77
C THR A 175 -11.23 -6.61 -4.60
N SER A 176 -10.51 -6.35 -5.72
CA SER A 176 -10.72 -5.13 -6.51
C SER A 176 -12.13 -5.00 -7.10
N HIS A 177 -12.79 -6.12 -7.43
CA HIS A 177 -14.14 -6.15 -8.04
C HIS A 177 -15.16 -6.88 -7.16
N GLU A 178 -14.77 -7.34 -5.98
CA GLU A 178 -15.70 -7.91 -5.01
C GLU A 178 -16.60 -6.81 -4.46
N ILE A 179 -17.91 -7.07 -4.41
CA ILE A 179 -18.90 -6.13 -3.89
C ILE A 179 -19.21 -6.48 -2.44
N GLN A 180 -18.86 -5.58 -1.53
CA GLN A 180 -19.16 -5.71 -0.10
C GLN A 180 -19.89 -4.47 0.41
N LYS A 181 -20.66 -4.65 1.48
CA LYS A 181 -21.24 -3.55 2.25
C LYS A 181 -20.27 -3.20 3.36
N ILE A 182 -19.59 -2.06 3.21
CA ILE A 182 -18.53 -1.60 4.10
C ILE A 182 -18.91 -0.32 4.83
N GLU A 183 -18.22 -0.05 5.92
CA GLU A 183 -18.27 1.21 6.63
C GLU A 183 -17.33 2.22 5.98
N VAL A 184 -17.88 3.38 5.59
CA VAL A 184 -17.12 4.43 4.91
C VAL A 184 -16.61 5.45 5.91
N ILE A 185 -15.30 5.68 5.92
CA ILE A 185 -14.65 6.72 6.73
C ILE A 185 -14.90 8.08 6.07
N ASP A 186 -15.45 9.04 6.82
CA ASP A 186 -15.67 10.39 6.30
C ASP A 186 -14.33 11.17 6.19
N TYR A 187 -14.23 12.05 5.21
CA TYR A 187 -13.01 12.84 4.95
C TYR A 187 -12.61 13.73 6.14
N GLU A 188 -13.58 14.25 6.89
CA GLU A 188 -13.28 15.05 8.09
C GLU A 188 -12.65 14.21 9.21
N ASP A 189 -13.00 12.91 9.29
CA ASP A 189 -12.39 12.00 10.25
C ASP A 189 -10.99 11.58 9.80
N MET A 190 -10.79 11.28 8.50
CA MET A 190 -9.46 11.05 7.94
C MET A 190 -8.53 12.23 8.21
N LYS A 191 -9.02 13.47 8.02
CA LYS A 191 -8.26 14.70 8.23
C LYS A 191 -7.74 14.86 9.65
N LYS A 192 -8.48 14.39 10.66
CA LYS A 192 -8.05 14.44 12.07
C LYS A 192 -6.83 13.57 12.37
N LEU A 193 -6.60 12.52 11.58
CA LEU A 193 -5.48 11.60 11.76
C LEU A 193 -4.17 12.13 11.14
N VAL A 194 -4.25 13.13 10.28
CA VAL A 194 -3.11 13.61 9.48
C VAL A 194 -2.20 14.51 10.29
N ASN A 195 -0.91 14.23 10.26
CA ASN A 195 0.12 15.11 10.81
C ASN A 195 0.48 16.21 9.80
N PHE A 196 -0.18 17.37 9.92
CA PHE A 196 0.04 18.50 9.02
C PHE A 196 1.44 19.15 9.19
N ASP A 197 2.11 18.94 10.32
CA ASP A 197 3.49 19.42 10.51
C ASP A 197 4.44 18.63 9.60
N LYS A 198 4.26 17.31 9.49
CA LYS A 198 5.03 16.48 8.56
C LYS A 198 4.82 16.89 7.11
N ILE A 199 3.60 17.25 6.73
CA ILE A 199 3.34 17.80 5.38
C ILE A 199 4.07 19.13 5.18
N ARG A 200 4.11 20.01 6.19
CA ARG A 200 4.88 21.27 6.12
C ARG A 200 6.38 21.01 5.99
N GLU A 201 6.93 20.08 6.76
CA GLU A 201 8.33 19.63 6.66
C GLU A 201 8.66 19.10 5.27
N PHE A 202 7.78 18.25 4.70
CA PHE A 202 7.92 17.72 3.36
C PHE A 202 7.95 18.84 2.31
N ARG A 203 7.00 19.78 2.38
CA ARG A 203 6.93 20.92 1.45
C ARG A 203 8.13 21.86 1.58
N ALA A 204 8.65 22.06 2.77
CA ALA A 204 9.84 22.87 3.00
C ALA A 204 11.10 22.30 2.32
N LYS A 205 11.12 20.99 2.03
CA LYS A 205 12.20 20.29 1.30
C LYS A 205 11.93 20.17 -0.20
N SER A 206 10.82 20.70 -0.70
CA SER A 206 10.47 20.61 -2.12
C SER A 206 11.38 21.50 -2.99
N MET A 207 11.36 21.26 -4.30
CA MET A 207 12.04 22.13 -5.26
C MET A 207 11.42 23.53 -5.23
N ASN A 208 12.16 24.48 -4.69
CA ASN A 208 11.74 25.87 -4.55
C ASN A 208 12.91 26.81 -4.91
N PRO A 209 12.75 27.73 -5.86
CA PRO A 209 13.83 28.66 -6.23
C PRO A 209 14.27 29.58 -5.08
N GLU A 210 13.41 29.89 -4.12
CA GLU A 210 13.76 30.71 -2.95
C GLU A 210 14.56 29.94 -1.90
N HIS A 211 14.38 28.59 -1.86
CA HIS A 211 15.11 27.66 -1.00
C HIS A 211 15.59 26.48 -1.84
N PRO A 212 16.62 26.68 -2.68
CA PRO A 212 17.05 25.65 -3.62
C PRO A 212 17.52 24.38 -2.91
N ASN A 213 16.99 23.26 -3.35
CA ASN A 213 17.38 21.93 -2.89
C ASN A 213 17.83 21.11 -4.09
N VAL A 214 18.98 20.44 -3.95
CA VAL A 214 19.55 19.60 -5.01
C VAL A 214 19.15 18.15 -4.78
N ARG A 215 18.51 17.55 -5.77
CA ARG A 215 18.10 16.13 -5.74
C ARG A 215 18.54 15.41 -7.01
N GLY A 216 18.69 14.10 -6.93
CA GLY A 216 18.92 13.25 -8.10
C GLY A 216 20.22 13.56 -8.85
N THR A 217 21.25 14.02 -8.17
CA THR A 217 22.56 14.30 -8.75
C THR A 217 23.36 13.03 -9.03
N ALA A 218 24.42 13.16 -9.84
CA ALA A 218 25.42 12.12 -9.95
C ALA A 218 26.37 12.17 -8.74
N GLN A 219 26.64 11.01 -8.15
CA GLN A 219 27.58 10.85 -7.05
C GLN A 219 28.63 9.81 -7.42
N ASN A 220 29.88 10.06 -7.03
CA ASN A 220 30.97 9.12 -7.22
C ASN A 220 30.92 8.01 -6.15
N PRO A 221 31.61 6.87 -6.38
CA PRO A 221 31.61 5.74 -5.44
C PRO A 221 32.03 6.06 -4.01
N ASP A 222 32.81 7.13 -3.81
CA ASP A 222 33.28 7.58 -2.51
C ASP A 222 32.18 8.12 -1.58
N ILE A 223 31.03 8.55 -2.15
CA ILE A 223 29.91 9.10 -1.36
C ILE A 223 28.57 8.40 -1.63
N PHE A 224 28.39 7.71 -2.77
CA PHE A 224 27.11 7.13 -3.16
C PHE A 224 26.63 6.07 -2.16
N PHE A 225 27.51 5.16 -1.74
CA PHE A 225 27.14 4.09 -0.83
C PHE A 225 26.79 4.62 0.57
N GLN A 226 27.57 5.56 1.08
CA GLN A 226 27.34 6.18 2.38
C GLN A 226 25.98 6.89 2.44
N ASN A 227 25.60 7.58 1.37
CA ASN A 227 24.30 8.22 1.29
C ASN A 227 23.16 7.20 1.24
N ARG A 228 23.35 6.06 0.58
CA ARG A 228 22.35 4.98 0.61
C ARG A 228 22.22 4.35 1.99
N GLU A 229 23.33 4.16 2.72
CA GLU A 229 23.30 3.63 4.08
C GLU A 229 22.63 4.60 5.07
N ALA A 230 22.80 5.91 4.89
CA ALA A 230 22.18 6.92 5.75
C ALA A 230 20.64 6.84 5.74
N ILE A 231 20.03 6.31 4.69
CA ILE A 231 18.57 6.13 4.58
C ILE A 231 18.07 5.04 5.56
N ASN A 232 18.91 4.11 6.00
CA ASN A 232 18.53 3.02 6.90
C ASN A 232 17.87 3.54 8.18
N THR A 233 18.26 4.70 8.69
CA THR A 233 17.66 5.33 9.89
C THR A 233 16.17 5.63 9.74
N TYR A 234 15.67 5.79 8.52
CA TYR A 234 14.23 5.95 8.23
C TYR A 234 13.52 4.59 8.24
N TYR A 235 14.15 3.57 7.67
CA TYR A 235 13.59 2.20 7.64
C TYR A 235 13.56 1.55 9.01
N GLU A 236 14.52 1.85 9.90
CA GLU A 236 14.54 1.37 11.28
C GLU A 236 13.32 1.85 12.08
N LYS A 237 12.82 3.05 11.81
CA LYS A 237 11.63 3.63 12.44
C LYS A 237 10.32 3.24 11.78
N LEU A 238 10.39 2.74 10.55
CA LEU A 238 9.20 2.50 9.73
C LEU A 238 8.21 1.51 10.35
N PRO A 239 8.62 0.39 10.98
CA PRO A 239 7.71 -0.54 11.63
C PRO A 239 6.83 0.11 12.70
N GLU A 240 7.41 0.94 13.56
CA GLU A 240 6.70 1.66 14.62
C GLU A 240 5.72 2.68 14.02
N ILE A 241 6.14 3.42 12.99
CA ILE A 241 5.29 4.40 12.29
C ILE A 241 4.10 3.71 11.63
N VAL A 242 4.30 2.54 11.01
CA VAL A 242 3.20 1.77 10.41
C VAL A 242 2.25 1.24 11.49
N ALA A 243 2.78 0.68 12.57
CA ALA A 243 1.98 0.21 13.70
C ALA A 243 1.13 1.34 14.31
N ASP A 244 1.71 2.55 14.46
CA ASP A 244 0.99 3.74 14.93
C ASP A 244 -0.10 4.18 13.94
N SER A 245 0.19 4.13 12.64
CA SER A 245 -0.79 4.48 11.60
C SER A 245 -1.96 3.49 11.57
N LEU A 246 -1.68 2.20 11.70
CA LEU A 246 -2.70 1.15 11.83
C LEU A 246 -3.54 1.34 13.09
N ARG A 247 -2.91 1.64 14.24
CA ARG A 247 -3.60 1.93 15.50
C ARG A 247 -4.53 3.13 15.37
N LYS A 248 -4.10 4.24 14.74
CA LYS A 248 -4.95 5.42 14.49
C LYS A 248 -6.20 5.06 13.69
N VAL A 249 -6.06 4.21 12.68
CA VAL A 249 -7.20 3.71 11.90
C VAL A 249 -8.07 2.78 12.74
N SER A 250 -7.47 1.91 13.57
CA SER A 250 -8.19 1.03 14.49
C SER A 250 -9.01 1.81 15.51
N ASP A 251 -8.43 2.83 16.15
CA ASP A 251 -9.09 3.69 17.12
C ASP A 251 -10.26 4.46 16.50
N LEU A 252 -10.12 4.89 15.26
CA LEU A 252 -11.18 5.60 14.54
C LEU A 252 -12.34 4.68 14.16
N THR A 253 -12.04 3.45 13.76
CA THR A 253 -13.01 2.55 13.11
C THR A 253 -13.55 1.46 14.02
N GLY A 254 -12.88 1.19 15.14
CA GLY A 254 -13.17 0.06 16.02
C GLY A 254 -12.74 -1.30 15.46
N ARG A 255 -12.04 -1.34 14.33
CA ARG A 255 -11.45 -2.56 13.74
C ARG A 255 -9.98 -2.64 14.13
N GLU A 256 -9.54 -3.77 14.64
CA GLU A 256 -8.16 -3.96 15.06
C GLU A 256 -7.25 -4.33 13.88
N TYR A 257 -6.13 -3.62 13.76
CA TYR A 257 -5.12 -3.84 12.74
C TYR A 257 -3.71 -3.78 13.33
N ASN A 258 -2.93 -4.83 13.10
CA ASN A 258 -1.53 -4.92 13.48
C ASN A 258 -0.66 -5.19 12.24
N LEU A 259 0.66 -5.22 12.41
CA LEU A 259 1.59 -5.58 11.32
C LEU A 259 1.36 -7.01 10.83
N PHE A 260 1.00 -7.89 11.78
CA PHE A 260 0.61 -9.27 11.59
C PHE A 260 -0.58 -9.55 12.52
N ASP A 261 -1.67 -10.10 12.00
CA ASP A 261 -2.83 -10.47 12.80
C ASP A 261 -2.97 -11.99 12.86
N TYR A 262 -3.19 -12.49 14.06
CA TYR A 262 -3.44 -13.91 14.28
C TYR A 262 -4.94 -14.18 14.42
N VAL A 263 -5.42 -15.20 13.73
CA VAL A 263 -6.80 -15.69 13.81
C VAL A 263 -6.80 -17.22 13.95
N GLY A 264 -7.74 -17.76 14.70
CA GLY A 264 -7.95 -19.19 14.86
C GLY A 264 -7.71 -19.69 16.28
N HIS A 265 -7.41 -21.00 16.42
CA HIS A 265 -7.33 -21.64 17.72
C HIS A 265 -6.17 -21.07 18.57
N PRO A 266 -6.40 -20.65 19.85
CA PRO A 266 -5.36 -20.03 20.69
C PRO A 266 -4.17 -20.95 21.00
N GLU A 267 -4.37 -22.26 20.91
CA GLU A 267 -3.33 -23.30 21.05
C GLU A 267 -3.09 -24.03 19.72
N ALA A 268 -3.08 -23.29 18.60
CA ALA A 268 -2.84 -23.89 17.30
C ALA A 268 -1.46 -24.58 17.24
N GLU A 269 -1.45 -25.79 16.71
CA GLU A 269 -0.23 -26.54 16.44
C GLU A 269 0.25 -26.38 14.99
N HIS A 270 -0.68 -26.01 14.10
CA HIS A 270 -0.44 -25.75 12.69
C HIS A 270 -0.88 -24.33 12.35
N VAL A 271 0.03 -23.52 11.82
CA VAL A 271 -0.27 -22.15 11.45
C VAL A 271 -0.03 -21.93 9.95
N ILE A 272 -1.03 -21.37 9.30
CA ILE A 272 -0.94 -20.90 7.92
C ILE A 272 -0.48 -19.44 7.96
N VAL A 273 0.44 -19.06 7.09
CA VAL A 273 0.85 -17.66 6.88
C VAL A 273 0.43 -17.27 5.48
N SER A 274 -0.33 -16.19 5.37
CA SER A 274 -0.84 -15.74 4.08
C SER A 274 -1.04 -14.24 4.05
N MET A 275 -1.22 -13.65 2.85
CA MET A 275 -1.59 -12.26 2.66
C MET A 275 -2.56 -12.10 1.49
N GLY A 276 -3.30 -10.97 1.47
CA GLY A 276 -4.33 -10.73 0.49
C GLY A 276 -5.61 -11.53 0.73
N SER A 277 -6.41 -11.71 -0.31
CA SER A 277 -7.78 -12.24 -0.23
C SER A 277 -7.89 -13.69 0.24
N SER A 278 -6.82 -14.47 0.16
CA SER A 278 -6.81 -15.84 0.69
C SER A 278 -7.03 -15.88 2.20
N CYS A 279 -6.66 -14.81 2.92
CA CYS A 279 -6.86 -14.72 4.36
C CYS A 279 -8.33 -14.84 4.75
N GLU A 280 -9.24 -14.15 4.04
CA GLU A 280 -10.69 -14.23 4.34
C GLU A 280 -11.26 -15.65 4.12
N THR A 281 -10.81 -16.33 3.06
CA THR A 281 -11.24 -17.69 2.79
C THR A 281 -10.76 -18.65 3.90
N ILE A 282 -9.53 -18.46 4.38
CA ILE A 282 -8.98 -19.28 5.47
C ILE A 282 -9.71 -18.98 6.78
N GLU A 283 -9.99 -17.71 7.10
CA GLU A 283 -10.77 -17.34 8.28
C GLU A 283 -12.13 -18.00 8.29
N GLU A 284 -12.87 -17.93 7.18
CA GLU A 284 -14.19 -18.59 7.06
C GLU A 284 -14.09 -20.11 7.35
N VAL A 285 -13.02 -20.76 6.89
CA VAL A 285 -12.79 -22.17 7.19
C VAL A 285 -12.49 -22.39 8.67
N LEU A 286 -11.69 -21.54 9.31
CA LEU A 286 -11.35 -21.66 10.73
C LEU A 286 -12.57 -21.42 11.61
N ASP A 287 -13.40 -20.44 11.28
CA ASP A 287 -14.65 -20.15 12.00
C ASP A 287 -15.64 -21.33 11.96
N ASN A 288 -15.64 -22.07 10.85
CA ASN A 288 -16.45 -23.29 10.71
C ASN A 288 -15.81 -24.54 11.34
N LYS A 289 -14.57 -24.44 11.84
CA LYS A 289 -13.81 -25.55 12.47
C LYS A 289 -13.09 -25.09 13.75
N PRO A 290 -13.79 -24.54 14.73
CA PRO A 290 -13.18 -23.91 15.89
C PRO A 290 -12.38 -24.88 16.79
N ASP A 291 -12.65 -26.15 16.73
CA ASP A 291 -11.96 -27.18 17.54
C ASP A 291 -10.65 -27.68 16.91
N GLU A 292 -10.42 -27.36 15.65
CA GLU A 292 -9.17 -27.73 14.96
C GLU A 292 -8.03 -26.84 15.45
N LYS A 293 -6.91 -27.46 15.85
CA LYS A 293 -5.71 -26.73 16.30
C LYS A 293 -4.94 -26.08 15.15
N VAL A 294 -5.65 -25.29 14.37
CA VAL A 294 -5.12 -24.54 13.21
C VAL A 294 -5.33 -23.06 13.42
N GLY A 295 -4.39 -22.25 12.93
CA GLY A 295 -4.46 -20.80 12.94
C GLY A 295 -3.95 -20.19 11.66
N LEU A 296 -4.20 -18.91 11.49
CA LEU A 296 -3.75 -18.07 10.39
C LEU A 296 -2.98 -16.86 10.94
N VAL A 297 -1.81 -16.57 10.37
CA VAL A 297 -1.19 -15.25 10.48
C VAL A 297 -1.40 -14.51 9.16
N LYS A 298 -2.13 -13.39 9.24
CA LYS A 298 -2.30 -12.45 8.12
C LYS A 298 -1.12 -11.49 8.08
N VAL A 299 -0.40 -11.46 6.97
CA VAL A 299 0.69 -10.52 6.76
C VAL A 299 0.11 -9.22 6.20
N ARG A 300 0.15 -8.12 6.97
CA ARG A 300 -0.25 -6.80 6.50
C ARG A 300 0.94 -5.98 6.05
N LEU A 301 2.01 -5.90 6.86
CA LEU A 301 3.26 -5.26 6.48
C LEU A 301 4.27 -6.30 5.99
N TYR A 302 4.50 -6.34 4.69
CA TYR A 302 5.49 -7.23 4.09
C TYR A 302 6.89 -6.58 4.01
N ARG A 303 6.97 -5.26 3.80
CA ARG A 303 8.22 -4.50 3.80
C ARG A 303 8.08 -3.21 4.62
N PRO A 304 9.01 -3.01 5.59
CA PRO A 304 10.00 -3.97 6.10
C PRO A 304 9.33 -5.16 6.81
N PHE A 305 9.93 -6.35 6.73
CA PHE A 305 9.43 -7.52 7.47
C PHE A 305 9.96 -7.49 8.90
N VAL A 306 9.07 -7.47 9.88
CA VAL A 306 9.41 -7.32 11.30
C VAL A 306 9.36 -8.69 11.96
N THR A 307 10.50 -9.37 12.02
CA THR A 307 10.61 -10.75 12.53
C THR A 307 10.07 -10.90 13.96
N GLU A 308 10.38 -9.95 14.84
CA GLU A 308 9.94 -9.99 16.24
C GLU A 308 8.41 -9.89 16.36
N ALA A 309 7.78 -9.02 15.56
CA ALA A 309 6.32 -8.88 15.54
C ALA A 309 5.65 -10.12 14.94
N PHE A 310 6.24 -10.70 13.89
CA PHE A 310 5.77 -11.96 13.29
C PHE A 310 5.82 -13.12 14.29
N LEU A 311 6.96 -13.30 14.95
CA LEU A 311 7.14 -14.34 15.96
C LEU A 311 6.21 -14.12 17.18
N GLY A 312 6.00 -12.85 17.54
CA GLY A 312 5.08 -12.48 18.63
C GLY A 312 3.61 -12.77 18.34
N ALA A 313 3.22 -12.80 17.06
CA ALA A 313 1.86 -13.16 16.65
C ALA A 313 1.59 -14.68 16.69
N LEU A 314 2.64 -15.52 16.72
CA LEU A 314 2.49 -16.98 16.71
C LEU A 314 2.12 -17.51 18.10
N PRO A 315 1.16 -18.45 18.21
CA PRO A 315 0.91 -19.20 19.45
C PRO A 315 2.16 -19.98 19.87
N LYS A 316 2.40 -20.09 21.18
CA LYS A 316 3.54 -20.87 21.72
C LYS A 316 3.48 -22.37 21.41
N SER A 317 2.30 -22.87 21.09
CA SER A 317 2.00 -24.27 20.76
C SER A 317 2.39 -24.68 19.34
N VAL A 318 2.77 -23.74 18.48
CA VAL A 318 3.08 -24.00 17.06
C VAL A 318 4.15 -25.07 16.87
N LYS A 319 3.84 -26.04 16.03
CA LYS A 319 4.74 -27.13 15.61
C LYS A 319 5.12 -27.02 14.13
N THR A 320 4.19 -26.54 13.30
CA THR A 320 4.41 -26.39 11.86
C THR A 320 3.85 -25.08 11.35
N ILE A 321 4.54 -24.49 10.38
CA ILE A 321 4.13 -23.29 9.66
C ILE A 321 4.07 -23.62 8.19
N SER A 322 2.92 -23.31 7.55
CA SER A 322 2.71 -23.44 6.11
C SER A 322 2.56 -22.05 5.52
N VAL A 323 3.53 -21.64 4.71
CA VAL A 323 3.47 -20.34 4.02
C VAL A 323 2.77 -20.52 2.66
N LEU A 324 1.73 -19.73 2.42
CA LEU A 324 1.01 -19.72 1.15
C LEU A 324 1.36 -18.45 0.40
N ASP A 325 2.15 -18.60 -0.64
CA ASP A 325 2.44 -17.53 -1.59
C ASP A 325 1.49 -17.58 -2.79
N ARG A 326 1.14 -16.41 -3.30
CA ARG A 326 0.35 -16.25 -4.51
C ARG A 326 1.23 -15.73 -5.65
N THR A 327 2.41 -16.28 -5.77
CA THR A 327 3.39 -15.90 -6.78
C THR A 327 4.22 -17.09 -7.21
N LYS A 328 4.74 -17.03 -8.40
CA LYS A 328 5.74 -17.95 -8.93
C LYS A 328 6.95 -17.15 -9.41
N GLU A 329 8.11 -17.38 -8.81
CA GLU A 329 9.35 -16.77 -9.25
C GLU A 329 10.03 -17.68 -10.29
N PRO A 330 10.07 -17.29 -11.59
CA PRO A 330 10.72 -18.10 -12.61
C PRO A 330 12.21 -18.27 -12.32
N GLY A 331 12.69 -19.52 -12.34
CA GLY A 331 14.08 -19.86 -12.06
C GLY A 331 14.39 -20.26 -10.63
N ALA A 332 13.47 -20.08 -9.69
CA ALA A 332 13.59 -20.67 -8.36
C ALA A 332 13.29 -22.18 -8.38
N LEU A 333 14.01 -22.96 -7.57
CA LEU A 333 13.85 -24.42 -7.44
C LEU A 333 12.93 -24.82 -6.29
N GLY A 334 12.24 -23.93 -5.71
CA GLY A 334 11.30 -24.05 -4.62
C GLY A 334 10.95 -22.68 -4.15
N GLU A 335 9.73 -22.48 -3.77
CA GLU A 335 9.22 -21.17 -3.40
C GLU A 335 8.42 -21.29 -2.14
#